data_ee304b4eb1214ca22efc8f145f6c0c91
#
_entry.id   ee304b4eb1214ca22efc8f145f6c0c91
#
_cell.length_a   1.000
_cell.length_b   1.000
_cell.length_c   1.000
_cell.angle_alpha   90.00
_cell.angle_beta   90.00
_cell.angle_gamma   90.00
#
_symmetry.space_group_name_H-M   'P 1'
#
loop_
_entity.id
_entity.type
_entity.pdbx_description
1 polymer ?
#
loop_
_entity_poly.entity_id
_entity_poly.type
_entity_poly.pdbx_seq_one_letter_code
_entity_poly.pdbx_strand_id
1 'polypeptide(L)'
;MAKKRTAASPGTLVVLEHHSKVLADNPLGDPHVRRLAVWLPPQYDAGAGSRRGPRLPVLYDLVGFTGSGIAHTNWKPFGDNVPERAARLIHEKKMGPAIFVFPDCFTSLGGNQYVNSTAIGAYADYLTKEIIPFVDREFRTLASREHRGCFGKSSGGYGAIIHGMKYAKHWGAIADHSGDAYFEMVYGHDWPNTLNELTKYREPKRVAGAYDAPAEARARKGLAAGLDDGRVKRFLDALWSKEKLSNDEGHAIMNVCMAATYDPDPRAPLGFRLPYNMETGERIDARWRNWLKHDPVLLVGKYAAALKTLKAIYVDCGWRDQYHIHYGSRILSQRLAEHGIAHTYEEFDDNHSDVDYRMDVSLPILCRALKP
;
A
#
# COMPACT_ATOMS: atom_id res chain seq x y z
N MET A 1 18.40 17.79 23.54
CA MET A 1 18.31 16.76 24.59
C MET A 1 17.73 15.49 23.97
N ALA A 2 18.42 14.35 24.05
CA ALA A 2 17.86 13.08 23.59
C ALA A 2 16.57 12.80 24.35
N LYS A 3 15.46 12.53 23.65
CA LYS A 3 14.21 12.08 24.30
C LYS A 3 14.55 10.82 25.12
N LYS A 4 14.40 10.91 26.45
CA LYS A 4 14.47 9.73 27.31
C LYS A 4 13.42 8.74 26.78
N ARG A 5 13.86 7.59 26.25
CA ARG A 5 12.96 6.48 25.94
C ARG A 5 12.19 6.16 27.22
N THR A 6 10.89 6.25 27.18
CA THR A 6 10.02 5.92 28.31
C THR A 6 10.20 4.44 28.65
N ALA A 7 10.24 4.11 29.94
CA ALA A 7 10.33 2.74 30.45
C ALA A 7 8.98 1.98 30.30
N ALA A 8 8.34 2.13 29.13
CA ALA A 8 7.15 1.35 28.80
C ALA A 8 7.56 -0.12 28.60
N SER A 9 6.79 -1.04 29.12
CA SER A 9 6.98 -2.46 28.80
C SER A 9 6.86 -2.65 27.29
N PRO A 10 7.84 -3.26 26.62
CA PRO A 10 7.89 -3.30 25.16
C PRO A 10 6.81 -4.19 24.52
N GLY A 11 6.06 -5.00 25.29
CA GLY A 11 5.19 -6.04 24.73
C GLY A 11 6.00 -7.18 24.10
N THR A 12 5.35 -8.02 23.31
CA THR A 12 5.97 -9.20 22.69
C THR A 12 5.76 -9.18 21.20
N LEU A 13 6.84 -9.26 20.42
CA LEU A 13 6.78 -9.45 18.98
C LEU A 13 6.89 -10.95 18.66
N VAL A 14 5.87 -11.50 18.02
CA VAL A 14 5.82 -12.88 17.55
C VAL A 14 5.93 -12.88 16.03
N VAL A 15 6.78 -13.73 15.48
CA VAL A 15 6.88 -13.91 14.03
C VAL A 15 6.44 -15.33 13.69
N LEU A 16 5.41 -15.43 12.90
CA LEU A 16 4.83 -16.68 12.43
C LEU A 16 5.11 -16.85 10.94
N GLU A 17 4.98 -18.09 10.46
CA GLU A 17 4.99 -18.40 9.05
C GLU A 17 3.54 -18.70 8.61
N HIS A 18 3.12 -18.09 7.51
CA HIS A 18 1.82 -18.31 6.91
C HIS A 18 1.98 -18.86 5.48
N HIS A 19 1.41 -20.03 5.23
CA HIS A 19 1.38 -20.66 3.92
C HIS A 19 0.12 -20.22 3.17
N SER A 20 0.25 -19.21 2.32
CA SER A 20 -0.87 -18.68 1.55
C SER A 20 -1.27 -19.61 0.43
N LYS A 21 -2.55 -19.93 0.34
CA LYS A 21 -3.14 -20.69 -0.77
C LYS A 21 -3.48 -19.77 -1.95
N VAL A 22 -3.94 -18.56 -1.66
CA VAL A 22 -4.34 -17.61 -2.71
C VAL A 22 -3.17 -16.99 -3.44
N LEU A 23 -1.95 -17.08 -2.87
CA LEU A 23 -0.72 -16.61 -3.50
C LEU A 23 0.15 -17.75 -4.05
N ALA A 24 -0.26 -19.01 -3.92
CA ALA A 24 0.56 -20.17 -4.31
C ALA A 24 0.98 -20.13 -5.80
N ASP A 25 0.07 -19.72 -6.66
CA ASP A 25 0.28 -19.66 -8.11
C ASP A 25 0.29 -18.20 -8.62
N ASN A 26 0.86 -17.27 -7.85
CA ASN A 26 0.91 -15.88 -8.26
C ASN A 26 1.76 -15.70 -9.53
N PRO A 27 1.37 -14.79 -10.46
CA PRO A 27 2.02 -14.66 -11.77
C PRO A 27 3.48 -14.21 -11.71
N LEU A 28 3.91 -13.58 -10.62
CA LEU A 28 5.28 -13.12 -10.44
C LEU A 28 6.23 -14.23 -9.97
N GLY A 29 5.70 -15.38 -9.52
CA GLY A 29 6.49 -16.44 -8.89
C GLY A 29 7.05 -16.04 -7.52
N ASP A 30 6.48 -15.02 -6.90
CA ASP A 30 6.88 -14.58 -5.57
C ASP A 30 6.54 -15.64 -4.50
N PRO A 31 7.30 -15.72 -3.40
CA PRO A 31 7.03 -16.69 -2.36
C PRO A 31 5.59 -16.59 -1.83
N HIS A 32 4.91 -17.72 -1.68
CA HIS A 32 3.59 -17.79 -1.05
C HIS A 32 3.67 -18.17 0.44
N VAL A 33 4.83 -18.60 0.90
CA VAL A 33 5.13 -18.76 2.32
C VAL A 33 5.64 -17.43 2.83
N ARG A 34 4.85 -16.79 3.71
CA ARG A 34 5.06 -15.42 4.14
C ARG A 34 5.29 -15.32 5.64
N ARG A 35 6.21 -14.45 6.04
CA ARG A 35 6.42 -14.11 7.45
C ARG A 35 5.33 -13.14 7.90
N LEU A 36 4.68 -13.45 9.02
CA LEU A 36 3.67 -12.60 9.65
C LEU A 36 4.17 -12.19 11.02
N ALA A 37 4.54 -10.94 11.18
CA ALA A 37 4.85 -10.38 12.47
C ALA A 37 3.57 -9.90 13.16
N VAL A 38 3.43 -10.21 14.47
CA VAL A 38 2.31 -9.79 15.32
C VAL A 38 2.88 -9.26 16.62
N TRP A 39 2.55 -8.02 16.95
CA TRP A 39 2.92 -7.45 18.23
C TRP A 39 1.75 -7.54 19.22
N LEU A 40 2.06 -8.04 20.40
CA LEU A 40 1.13 -8.22 21.50
C LEU A 40 1.46 -7.21 22.61
N PRO A 41 0.49 -6.37 23.05
CA PRO A 41 0.73 -5.42 24.12
C PRO A 41 0.98 -6.11 25.47
N PRO A 42 1.64 -5.46 26.42
CA PRO A 42 1.91 -6.06 27.74
C PRO A 42 0.66 -6.60 28.44
N GLN A 43 -0.50 -5.99 28.19
CA GLN A 43 -1.79 -6.40 28.75
C GLN A 43 -2.29 -7.74 28.18
N TYR A 44 -1.77 -8.18 27.04
CA TYR A 44 -2.12 -9.48 26.47
C TYR A 44 -1.64 -10.62 27.36
N ASP A 45 -0.45 -10.50 27.94
CA ASP A 45 0.16 -11.53 28.81
C ASP A 45 -0.12 -11.32 30.30
N ALA A 46 -0.84 -10.24 30.65
CA ALA A 46 -1.28 -10.01 32.04
C ALA A 46 -2.30 -11.08 32.44
N GLY A 47 -1.81 -12.18 32.94
CA GLY A 47 -2.55 -13.43 33.19
C GLY A 47 -1.82 -14.65 32.61
N ALA A 48 -0.50 -14.55 32.47
CA ALA A 48 0.38 -15.57 31.91
C ALA A 48 0.09 -16.95 32.51
N GLY A 49 -0.18 -17.91 31.64
CA GLY A 49 -0.45 -19.31 31.94
C GLY A 49 -1.81 -19.81 31.52
N SER A 50 -2.68 -18.96 30.95
CA SER A 50 -3.97 -19.44 30.47
C SER A 50 -4.43 -18.79 29.17
N ARG A 51 -5.15 -19.58 28.36
CA ARG A 51 -6.05 -19.13 27.31
C ARG A 51 -7.13 -18.14 27.80
N ARG A 52 -7.06 -17.64 29.01
CA ARG A 52 -8.07 -16.85 29.76
C ARG A 52 -7.79 -15.35 29.80
N GLY A 53 -6.74 -14.84 29.15
CA GLY A 53 -6.48 -13.39 29.08
C GLY A 53 -7.53 -12.62 28.25
N PRO A 54 -7.50 -11.28 28.28
CA PRO A 54 -8.47 -10.45 27.55
C PRO A 54 -8.38 -10.67 26.03
N ARG A 55 -9.52 -10.58 25.37
CA ARG A 55 -9.57 -10.41 23.91
C ARG A 55 -9.40 -8.95 23.58
N LEU A 56 -8.59 -8.66 22.57
CA LEU A 56 -8.23 -7.29 22.20
C LEU A 56 -8.64 -6.94 20.78
N PRO A 57 -8.90 -5.66 20.49
CA PRO A 57 -9.04 -5.19 19.10
C PRO A 57 -7.73 -5.37 18.34
N VAL A 58 -7.82 -5.40 17.02
CA VAL A 58 -6.69 -5.68 16.11
C VAL A 58 -6.52 -4.55 15.12
N LEU A 59 -5.28 -4.09 14.94
CA LEU A 59 -4.88 -3.11 13.94
C LEU A 59 -3.88 -3.75 12.96
N TYR A 60 -4.19 -3.65 11.66
CA TYR A 60 -3.35 -4.15 10.57
C TYR A 60 -2.58 -2.98 9.98
N ASP A 61 -1.25 -3.08 10.02
CA ASP A 61 -0.32 -2.09 9.46
C ASP A 61 -0.04 -2.45 8.00
N LEU A 62 -0.48 -1.60 7.09
CA LEU A 62 -0.28 -1.70 5.65
C LEU A 62 0.90 -0.82 5.25
N VAL A 63 2.02 -1.45 4.92
CA VAL A 63 3.26 -0.71 4.60
C VAL A 63 3.19 -0.03 3.24
N GLY A 64 4.03 1.00 3.05
CA GLY A 64 4.19 1.70 1.79
C GLY A 64 4.92 0.88 0.72
N PHE A 65 5.04 1.44 -0.49
CA PHE A 65 5.77 0.83 -1.60
C PHE A 65 7.20 0.47 -1.19
N THR A 66 7.70 -0.67 -1.66
CA THR A 66 8.97 -1.32 -1.29
C THR A 66 9.09 -1.78 0.16
N GLY A 67 8.07 -1.60 0.98
CA GLY A 67 8.05 -2.09 2.35
C GLY A 67 7.57 -3.53 2.47
N SER A 68 7.97 -4.19 3.56
CA SER A 68 7.35 -5.41 4.06
C SER A 68 6.88 -5.19 5.50
N GLY A 69 5.91 -5.97 5.98
CA GLY A 69 5.34 -5.78 7.31
C GLY A 69 6.39 -5.70 8.42
N ILE A 70 7.42 -6.54 8.35
CA ILE A 70 8.50 -6.57 9.36
C ILE A 70 9.33 -5.27 9.39
N ALA A 71 9.35 -4.48 8.31
CA ALA A 71 10.11 -3.23 8.26
C ALA A 71 9.66 -2.21 9.31
N HIS A 72 8.36 -2.18 9.63
CA HIS A 72 7.82 -1.30 10.66
C HIS A 72 8.09 -1.76 12.10
N THR A 73 8.70 -2.92 12.29
CA THR A 73 9.17 -3.42 13.60
C THR A 73 10.67 -3.18 13.82
N ASN A 74 11.39 -2.70 12.79
CA ASN A 74 12.83 -2.45 12.88
C ASN A 74 13.14 -1.28 13.81
N TRP A 75 14.25 -1.39 14.53
CA TRP A 75 14.77 -0.31 15.37
C TRP A 75 15.05 0.97 14.56
N LYS A 76 14.67 2.13 15.11
CA LYS A 76 14.92 3.45 14.52
C LYS A 76 15.78 4.30 15.45
N PRO A 77 16.84 4.98 14.95
CA PRO A 77 17.74 5.77 15.81
C PRO A 77 17.08 7.04 16.37
N PHE A 78 16.18 7.68 15.63
CA PHE A 78 15.58 8.97 15.99
C PHE A 78 14.05 8.94 16.11
N GLY A 79 13.45 7.78 16.25
CA GLY A 79 12.00 7.65 16.36
C GLY A 79 11.60 6.34 16.99
N ASP A 80 10.31 6.16 17.18
CA ASP A 80 9.75 4.88 17.58
C ASP A 80 9.38 4.07 16.33
N ASN A 81 9.65 2.77 16.32
CA ASN A 81 8.96 1.86 15.41
C ASN A 81 7.50 1.69 15.86
N VAL A 82 6.67 0.99 15.09
CA VAL A 82 5.23 0.87 15.41
C VAL A 82 4.98 0.16 16.73
N PRO A 83 5.63 -0.98 17.07
CA PRO A 83 5.55 -1.59 18.40
C PRO A 83 5.94 -0.65 19.55
N GLU A 84 7.06 0.06 19.45
CA GLU A 84 7.53 1.00 20.47
C GLU A 84 6.56 2.17 20.65
N ARG A 85 6.02 2.69 19.56
CA ARG A 85 4.99 3.75 19.53
C ARG A 85 3.71 3.28 20.21
N ALA A 86 3.21 2.11 19.87
CA ALA A 86 2.02 1.53 20.48
C ALA A 86 2.22 1.31 21.99
N ALA A 87 3.35 0.75 22.40
CA ALA A 87 3.69 0.56 23.81
C ALA A 87 3.72 1.89 24.56
N ARG A 88 4.34 2.93 23.99
CA ARG A 88 4.38 4.27 24.58
C ARG A 88 3.00 4.90 24.70
N LEU A 89 2.20 4.87 23.66
CA LEU A 89 0.85 5.45 23.66
C LEU A 89 -0.07 4.76 24.68
N ILE A 90 0.07 3.44 24.85
CA ILE A 90 -0.66 2.69 25.89
C ILE A 90 -0.18 3.09 27.28
N HIS A 91 1.14 3.18 27.51
CA HIS A 91 1.72 3.60 28.78
C HIS A 91 1.27 5.02 29.16
N GLU A 92 1.24 5.94 28.20
CA GLU A 92 0.77 7.31 28.36
C GLU A 92 -0.76 7.44 28.47
N LYS A 93 -1.49 6.32 28.44
CA LYS A 93 -2.96 6.25 28.46
C LYS A 93 -3.64 7.03 27.32
N LYS A 94 -2.93 7.25 26.21
CA LYS A 94 -3.47 7.90 25.02
C LYS A 94 -4.29 6.95 24.17
N MET A 95 -3.99 5.66 24.22
CA MET A 95 -4.79 4.61 23.57
C MET A 95 -4.97 3.39 24.47
N GLY A 96 -6.00 2.58 24.21
CA GLY A 96 -6.20 1.28 24.83
C GLY A 96 -5.28 0.21 24.23
N PRO A 97 -5.15 -0.96 24.88
CA PRO A 97 -4.38 -2.07 24.33
C PRO A 97 -5.02 -2.62 23.06
N ALA A 98 -4.19 -2.90 22.05
CA ALA A 98 -4.56 -3.52 20.79
C ALA A 98 -3.45 -4.45 20.31
N ILE A 99 -3.81 -5.49 19.54
CA ILE A 99 -2.87 -6.34 18.82
C ILE A 99 -2.52 -5.63 17.51
N PHE A 100 -1.24 -5.61 17.12
CA PHE A 100 -0.80 -5.08 15.84
C PHE A 100 -0.30 -6.21 14.95
N VAL A 101 -0.77 -6.24 13.72
CA VAL A 101 -0.44 -7.25 12.71
C VAL A 101 0.28 -6.58 11.56
N PHE A 102 1.37 -7.16 11.13
CA PHE A 102 2.26 -6.65 10.08
C PHE A 102 2.32 -7.65 8.91
N PRO A 103 1.33 -7.63 7.99
CA PRO A 103 1.30 -8.57 6.87
C PRO A 103 2.46 -8.31 5.92
N ASP A 104 3.11 -9.39 5.46
CA ASP A 104 4.07 -9.28 4.37
C ASP A 104 3.33 -9.31 3.04
N CYS A 105 3.29 -8.17 2.37
CA CYS A 105 2.70 -7.97 1.05
C CYS A 105 3.73 -7.50 0.01
N PHE A 106 5.02 -7.66 0.27
CA PHE A 106 6.07 -7.34 -0.71
C PHE A 106 5.98 -8.22 -1.94
N THR A 107 6.29 -7.67 -3.11
CA THR A 107 6.36 -8.39 -4.39
C THR A 107 7.66 -8.07 -5.13
N SER A 108 8.01 -8.87 -6.11
CA SER A 108 9.13 -8.60 -7.00
C SER A 108 8.94 -7.33 -7.85
N LEU A 109 7.74 -6.74 -7.87
CA LEU A 109 7.49 -5.39 -8.42
C LEU A 109 7.52 -4.29 -7.36
N GLY A 110 7.85 -4.58 -6.11
CA GLY A 110 7.97 -3.61 -5.02
C GLY A 110 6.70 -3.43 -4.18
N GLY A 111 5.52 -3.87 -4.62
CA GLY A 111 4.26 -3.73 -3.91
C GLY A 111 3.09 -4.35 -4.65
N ASN A 112 1.85 -4.07 -4.20
CA ASN A 112 0.63 -4.65 -4.78
C ASN A 112 -0.63 -3.82 -4.53
N GLN A 113 -0.52 -2.68 -3.87
CA GLN A 113 -1.61 -1.76 -3.54
C GLN A 113 -2.78 -2.43 -2.77
N TYR A 114 -2.55 -3.57 -2.12
CA TYR A 114 -3.53 -4.31 -1.30
C TYR A 114 -4.82 -4.66 -2.03
N VAL A 115 -4.75 -4.83 -3.37
CA VAL A 115 -5.86 -5.24 -4.22
C VAL A 115 -5.53 -6.55 -4.95
N ASN A 116 -6.54 -7.20 -5.53
CA ASN A 116 -6.32 -8.36 -6.39
C ASN A 116 -5.97 -7.89 -7.80
N SER A 117 -4.92 -8.46 -8.37
CA SER A 117 -4.52 -8.28 -9.77
C SER A 117 -4.11 -9.62 -10.38
N THR A 118 -4.58 -9.88 -11.60
CA THR A 118 -4.18 -11.07 -12.38
C THR A 118 -2.72 -11.01 -12.87
N ALA A 119 -2.05 -9.88 -12.71
CA ALA A 119 -0.63 -9.72 -13.06
C ALA A 119 0.30 -9.81 -11.84
N ILE A 120 -0.23 -9.68 -10.62
CA ILE A 120 0.58 -9.67 -9.39
C ILE A 120 0.18 -10.81 -8.45
N GLY A 121 -1.13 -10.93 -8.16
CA GLY A 121 -1.66 -11.89 -7.20
C GLY A 121 -2.89 -11.38 -6.46
N ALA A 122 -3.51 -12.22 -5.65
CA ALA A 122 -4.77 -11.94 -4.97
C ALA A 122 -4.52 -11.37 -3.56
N TYR A 123 -3.85 -10.21 -3.43
CA TYR A 123 -3.42 -9.65 -2.14
C TYR A 123 -4.55 -9.11 -1.26
N ALA A 124 -5.67 -8.64 -1.83
CA ALA A 124 -6.85 -8.34 -1.02
C ALA A 124 -7.46 -9.61 -0.41
N ASP A 125 -7.48 -10.71 -1.16
CA ASP A 125 -7.94 -12.00 -0.67
C ASP A 125 -6.97 -12.60 0.35
N TYR A 126 -5.66 -12.48 0.12
CA TYR A 126 -4.64 -12.85 1.09
C TYR A 126 -4.90 -12.16 2.44
N LEU A 127 -5.06 -10.85 2.44
CA LEU A 127 -5.30 -10.09 3.66
C LEU A 127 -6.64 -10.46 4.32
N THR A 128 -7.72 -10.50 3.53
CA THR A 128 -9.08 -10.60 4.09
C THR A 128 -9.57 -12.04 4.30
N LYS A 129 -9.14 -12.99 3.47
CA LYS A 129 -9.61 -14.39 3.52
C LYS A 129 -8.63 -15.33 4.21
N GLU A 130 -7.35 -14.94 4.34
CA GLU A 130 -6.34 -15.79 4.96
C GLU A 130 -5.75 -15.15 6.22
N ILE A 131 -5.16 -13.94 6.14
CA ILE A 131 -4.46 -13.34 7.29
C ILE A 131 -5.42 -12.99 8.41
N ILE A 132 -6.58 -12.38 8.14
CA ILE A 132 -7.57 -12.06 9.17
C ILE A 132 -8.03 -13.33 9.92
N PRO A 133 -8.53 -14.39 9.25
CA PRO A 133 -8.94 -15.61 9.95
C PRO A 133 -7.79 -16.33 10.64
N PHE A 134 -6.57 -16.27 10.10
CA PHE A 134 -5.39 -16.84 10.71
C PHE A 134 -5.08 -16.16 12.04
N VAL A 135 -5.04 -14.84 12.07
CA VAL A 135 -4.78 -14.04 13.28
C VAL A 135 -5.88 -14.27 14.35
N ASP A 136 -7.14 -14.29 13.93
CA ASP A 136 -8.28 -14.54 14.84
C ASP A 136 -8.24 -15.94 15.46
N ARG A 137 -7.65 -16.93 14.78
CA ARG A 137 -7.45 -18.29 15.31
C ARG A 137 -6.25 -18.39 16.25
N GLU A 138 -5.15 -17.75 15.90
CA GLU A 138 -3.89 -17.88 16.66
C GLU A 138 -3.85 -17.00 17.91
N PHE A 139 -4.58 -15.88 17.93
CA PHE A 139 -4.52 -14.88 18.99
C PHE A 139 -5.89 -14.60 19.60
N ARG A 140 -5.89 -14.09 20.83
CA ARG A 140 -7.10 -13.65 21.54
C ARG A 140 -7.58 -12.30 21.00
N THR A 141 -8.16 -12.30 19.83
CA THR A 141 -8.75 -11.14 19.19
C THR A 141 -10.23 -11.01 19.56
N LEU A 142 -10.75 -9.77 19.47
CA LEU A 142 -12.18 -9.52 19.34
C LEU A 142 -12.54 -9.75 17.85
N ALA A 143 -12.82 -11.00 17.49
CA ALA A 143 -12.88 -11.51 16.11
C ALA A 143 -14.11 -11.00 15.33
N SER A 144 -14.31 -9.67 15.29
CA SER A 144 -15.37 -9.04 14.52
C SER A 144 -14.85 -7.78 13.82
N ARG A 145 -15.54 -7.33 12.77
CA ARG A 145 -15.18 -6.11 12.05
C ARG A 145 -15.19 -4.86 12.95
N GLU A 146 -16.11 -4.84 13.93
CA GLU A 146 -16.31 -3.72 14.84
C GLU A 146 -15.08 -3.43 15.71
N HIS A 147 -14.19 -4.41 15.83
CA HIS A 147 -12.97 -4.37 16.64
C HIS A 147 -11.70 -4.55 15.81
N ARG A 148 -11.80 -4.38 14.48
CA ARG A 148 -10.69 -4.53 13.55
C ARG A 148 -10.50 -3.29 12.71
N GLY A 149 -9.27 -2.77 12.64
CA GLY A 149 -8.93 -1.63 11.80
C GLY A 149 -7.70 -1.90 10.94
N CYS A 150 -7.53 -1.11 9.90
CA CYS A 150 -6.28 -1.05 9.17
C CYS A 150 -5.82 0.40 9.01
N PHE A 151 -4.52 0.56 8.89
CA PHE A 151 -3.88 1.86 8.70
C PHE A 151 -2.60 1.67 7.88
N GLY A 152 -2.13 2.73 7.28
CA GLY A 152 -0.87 2.68 6.55
C GLY A 152 -0.49 4.02 5.96
N LYS A 153 0.69 4.06 5.33
CA LYS A 153 1.22 5.25 4.67
C LYS A 153 1.48 4.97 3.20
N SER A 154 1.31 6.00 2.32
CA SER A 154 1.58 5.87 0.88
C SER A 154 0.71 4.76 0.26
N SER A 155 1.29 3.78 -0.43
CA SER A 155 0.56 2.58 -0.88
C SER A 155 -0.24 1.89 0.25
N GLY A 156 0.24 1.95 1.50
CA GLY A 156 -0.49 1.43 2.65
C GLY A 156 -1.69 2.30 3.04
N GLY A 157 -1.56 3.62 2.93
CA GLY A 157 -2.66 4.57 3.09
C GLY A 157 -3.74 4.36 2.03
N TYR A 158 -3.33 4.26 0.76
CA TYR A 158 -4.19 3.82 -0.33
C TYR A 158 -4.88 2.49 -0.01
N GLY A 159 -4.11 1.50 0.47
CA GLY A 159 -4.67 0.23 0.91
C GLY A 159 -5.77 0.39 1.95
N ALA A 160 -5.54 1.23 2.97
CA ALA A 160 -6.51 1.46 4.03
C ALA A 160 -7.81 2.07 3.49
N ILE A 161 -7.74 3.14 2.68
CA ILE A 161 -8.95 3.78 2.13
C ILE A 161 -9.70 2.87 1.15
N ILE A 162 -8.98 2.14 0.28
CA ILE A 162 -9.58 1.17 -0.64
C ILE A 162 -10.22 0.00 0.10
N HIS A 163 -9.62 -0.47 1.18
CA HIS A 163 -10.22 -1.50 2.03
C HIS A 163 -11.47 -0.99 2.74
N GLY A 164 -11.47 0.26 3.20
CA GLY A 164 -12.68 0.92 3.70
C GLY A 164 -13.80 1.03 2.65
N MET A 165 -13.45 1.21 1.38
CA MET A 165 -14.41 1.26 0.28
C MET A 165 -14.89 -0.14 -0.14
N LYS A 166 -13.98 -1.00 -0.61
CA LYS A 166 -14.31 -2.26 -1.30
C LYS A 166 -14.51 -3.43 -0.35
N TYR A 167 -13.93 -3.37 0.86
CA TYR A 167 -13.85 -4.49 1.80
C TYR A 167 -14.34 -4.10 3.21
N ALA A 168 -15.20 -3.07 3.34
CA ALA A 168 -15.74 -2.54 4.60
C ALA A 168 -16.31 -3.61 5.55
N LYS A 169 -16.78 -4.74 5.00
CA LYS A 169 -17.28 -5.88 5.82
C LYS A 169 -16.22 -6.50 6.74
N HIS A 170 -14.94 -6.17 6.55
CA HIS A 170 -13.84 -6.65 7.37
C HIS A 170 -13.33 -5.63 8.39
N TRP A 171 -13.68 -4.34 8.23
CA TRP A 171 -13.07 -3.23 8.94
C TRP A 171 -14.08 -2.36 9.65
N GLY A 172 -13.80 -1.99 10.90
CA GLY A 172 -14.57 -1.03 11.69
C GLY A 172 -14.00 0.38 11.63
N ALA A 173 -12.70 0.53 11.40
CA ALA A 173 -12.03 1.83 11.32
C ALA A 173 -10.80 1.76 10.41
N ILE A 174 -10.45 2.89 9.79
CA ILE A 174 -9.28 3.00 8.91
C ILE A 174 -8.53 4.30 9.13
N ALA A 175 -7.21 4.28 8.86
CA ALA A 175 -6.41 5.50 8.77
C ALA A 175 -5.53 5.48 7.51
N ASP A 176 -5.64 6.53 6.73
CA ASP A 176 -4.93 6.80 5.49
C ASP A 176 -3.93 7.93 5.73
N HIS A 177 -2.63 7.59 5.79
CA HIS A 177 -1.54 8.55 5.88
C HIS A 177 -0.91 8.75 4.51
N SER A 178 -1.06 9.92 3.91
CA SER A 178 -0.50 10.24 2.59
C SER A 178 -0.75 9.12 1.57
N GLY A 179 -1.97 8.58 1.51
CA GLY A 179 -2.33 7.51 0.60
C GLY A 179 -2.52 8.00 -0.84
N ASP A 180 -2.13 7.17 -1.78
CA ASP A 180 -2.14 7.52 -3.20
C ASP A 180 -3.56 7.87 -3.65
N ALA A 181 -3.80 9.13 -4.01
CA ALA A 181 -5.08 9.65 -4.44
C ALA A 181 -4.89 10.74 -5.50
N TYR A 182 -5.86 10.91 -6.41
CA TYR A 182 -5.80 11.79 -7.55
C TYR A 182 -4.66 11.39 -8.51
N PHE A 183 -4.87 10.28 -9.20
CA PHE A 183 -3.84 9.61 -10.02
C PHE A 183 -3.25 10.47 -11.14
N GLU A 184 -3.97 11.51 -11.59
CA GLU A 184 -3.43 12.51 -12.53
C GLU A 184 -2.21 13.24 -11.95
N MET A 185 -2.19 13.47 -10.63
CA MET A 185 -1.07 14.14 -9.96
C MET A 185 -0.05 13.16 -9.41
N VAL A 186 -0.48 12.12 -8.69
CA VAL A 186 0.47 11.22 -8.00
C VAL A 186 1.26 10.34 -8.96
N TYR A 187 0.65 9.89 -10.05
CA TYR A 187 1.32 9.02 -11.04
C TYR A 187 1.51 9.72 -12.39
N GLY A 188 0.53 10.54 -12.81
CA GLY A 188 0.55 11.17 -14.13
C GLY A 188 1.79 12.03 -14.37
N HIS A 189 2.22 12.80 -13.38
CA HIS A 189 3.37 13.68 -13.47
C HIS A 189 4.71 12.94 -13.63
N ASP A 190 4.80 11.71 -13.15
CA ASP A 190 6.06 10.94 -13.07
C ASP A 190 6.31 10.06 -14.32
N TRP A 191 5.33 9.96 -15.22
CA TRP A 191 5.45 9.15 -16.44
C TRP A 191 6.57 9.59 -17.36
N PRO A 192 6.87 10.88 -17.58
CA PRO A 192 8.01 11.28 -18.41
C PRO A 192 9.34 10.69 -17.92
N ASN A 193 9.59 10.72 -16.62
CA ASN A 193 10.79 10.12 -16.02
C ASN A 193 10.79 8.60 -16.18
N THR A 194 9.67 7.95 -15.95
CA THR A 194 9.49 6.50 -16.15
C THR A 194 9.82 6.09 -17.58
N LEU A 195 9.30 6.83 -18.57
CA LEU A 195 9.58 6.56 -19.99
C LEU A 195 11.07 6.74 -20.32
N ASN A 196 11.72 7.76 -19.75
CA ASN A 196 13.16 7.96 -19.91
C ASN A 196 13.97 6.79 -19.35
N GLU A 197 13.62 6.31 -18.14
CA GLU A 197 14.27 5.13 -17.53
C GLU A 197 14.07 3.88 -18.40
N LEU A 198 12.85 3.58 -18.82
CA LEU A 198 12.55 2.43 -19.67
C LEU A 198 13.26 2.52 -21.04
N THR A 199 13.48 3.73 -21.56
CA THR A 199 14.16 3.95 -22.84
C THR A 199 15.61 3.47 -22.83
N LYS A 200 16.28 3.47 -21.68
CA LYS A 200 17.65 2.93 -21.52
C LYS A 200 17.73 1.44 -21.86
N TYR A 201 16.63 0.72 -21.75
CA TYR A 201 16.51 -0.74 -21.94
C TYR A 201 15.85 -1.13 -23.27
N ARG A 202 15.63 -0.17 -24.18
CA ARG A 202 15.15 -0.47 -25.53
C ARG A 202 16.17 -1.33 -26.29
N GLU A 203 15.70 -2.12 -27.25
CA GLU A 203 16.63 -2.77 -28.18
C GLU A 203 17.44 -1.72 -28.93
N PRO A 204 18.77 -1.88 -29.08
CA PRO A 204 19.56 -1.01 -29.94
C PRO A 204 18.92 -1.03 -31.33
N LYS A 205 18.47 0.13 -31.83
CA LYS A 205 18.10 0.23 -33.23
C LYS A 205 19.35 -0.14 -34.02
N ARG A 206 19.28 -1.17 -34.86
CA ARG A 206 20.32 -1.41 -35.82
C ARG A 206 20.45 -0.10 -36.63
N VAL A 207 21.60 0.56 -36.52
CA VAL A 207 21.97 1.69 -37.36
C VAL A 207 22.22 1.09 -38.75
N ALA A 208 21.14 0.82 -39.47
CA ALA A 208 21.20 0.61 -40.89
C ALA A 208 20.75 1.93 -41.50
N GLY A 209 21.59 2.51 -42.33
CA GLY A 209 21.33 3.78 -43.03
C GLY A 209 20.26 3.67 -44.09
N ALA A 210 19.08 3.21 -43.73
CA ALA A 210 17.89 3.23 -44.55
C ALA A 210 16.66 3.29 -43.65
N TYR A 211 15.80 4.19 -43.96
CA TYR A 211 14.43 4.31 -43.44
C TYR A 211 13.69 2.98 -43.71
N ASP A 212 13.47 2.17 -42.67
CA ASP A 212 12.87 0.85 -42.82
C ASP A 212 11.34 0.99 -42.67
N ALA A 213 10.64 1.16 -43.76
CA ALA A 213 9.19 1.26 -43.82
C ALA A 213 8.43 0.10 -43.11
N PRO A 214 8.94 -1.16 -43.07
CA PRO A 214 8.39 -2.21 -42.24
C PRO A 214 8.56 -1.99 -40.75
N ALA A 215 9.68 -1.37 -40.29
CA ALA A 215 9.90 -1.02 -38.89
C ALA A 215 8.96 0.10 -38.44
N GLU A 216 8.71 1.10 -39.31
CA GLU A 216 7.68 2.11 -39.05
C GLU A 216 6.27 1.52 -39.00
N ALA A 217 5.93 0.60 -39.86
CA ALA A 217 4.61 -0.04 -39.87
C ALA A 217 4.43 -0.94 -38.61
N ARG A 218 5.49 -1.61 -38.14
CA ARG A 218 5.53 -2.34 -36.85
C ARG A 218 5.47 -1.37 -35.68
N ALA A 219 6.24 -0.30 -35.71
CA ALA A 219 6.20 0.77 -34.71
C ALA A 219 4.80 1.38 -34.68
N ARG A 220 4.17 1.74 -35.76
CA ARG A 220 2.79 2.26 -35.79
C ARG A 220 1.76 1.26 -35.25
N LYS A 221 1.87 -0.04 -35.58
CA LYS A 221 1.01 -1.09 -34.99
C LYS A 221 1.29 -1.30 -33.52
N GLY A 222 2.55 -1.30 -33.10
CA GLY A 222 2.96 -1.35 -31.71
C GLY A 222 2.57 -0.09 -30.93
N LEU A 223 2.74 1.08 -31.54
CA LEU A 223 2.33 2.39 -31.06
C LEU A 223 0.81 2.44 -30.77
N ALA A 224 -0.01 2.01 -31.72
CA ALA A 224 -1.47 1.98 -31.56
C ALA A 224 -1.94 1.00 -30.47
N ALA A 225 -1.13 -0.01 -30.15
CA ALA A 225 -1.48 -1.06 -29.19
C ALA A 225 -0.81 -0.89 -27.80
N GLY A 226 0.10 0.09 -27.64
CA GLY A 226 0.88 0.23 -26.38
C GLY A 226 1.68 -1.04 -26.05
N LEU A 227 2.20 -1.73 -27.07
CA LEU A 227 2.92 -2.99 -26.91
C LEU A 227 4.34 -2.72 -26.39
N ASP A 228 4.74 -3.45 -25.37
CA ASP A 228 6.10 -3.51 -24.87
C ASP A 228 7.00 -4.26 -25.87
N ASP A 229 8.18 -3.70 -26.19
CA ASP A 229 9.22 -4.32 -27.00
C ASP A 229 10.16 -5.24 -26.20
N GLY A 230 9.78 -5.58 -24.97
CA GLY A 230 10.58 -6.33 -24.02
C GLY A 230 11.46 -5.46 -23.11
N ARG A 231 11.43 -4.11 -23.29
CA ARG A 231 12.26 -3.19 -22.49
C ARG A 231 11.85 -3.19 -21.02
N VAL A 232 10.58 -3.36 -20.70
CA VAL A 232 10.11 -3.46 -19.29
C VAL A 232 10.72 -4.68 -18.63
N LYS A 233 10.73 -5.84 -19.30
CA LYS A 233 11.39 -7.02 -18.74
C LYS A 233 12.87 -6.80 -18.52
N ARG A 234 13.59 -6.26 -19.52
CA ARG A 234 15.03 -5.97 -19.39
C ARG A 234 15.33 -4.99 -18.26
N PHE A 235 14.46 -3.97 -18.09
CA PHE A 235 14.53 -3.05 -16.96
C PHE A 235 14.39 -3.79 -15.61
N LEU A 236 13.34 -4.61 -15.46
CA LEU A 236 13.11 -5.37 -14.24
C LEU A 236 14.27 -6.34 -13.93
N ASP A 237 14.74 -7.09 -14.94
CA ASP A 237 15.89 -8.00 -14.77
C ASP A 237 17.15 -7.24 -14.30
N ALA A 238 17.39 -6.06 -14.85
CA ALA A 238 18.53 -5.23 -14.48
C ALA A 238 18.42 -4.66 -13.06
N LEU A 239 17.23 -4.28 -12.60
CA LEU A 239 17.02 -3.75 -11.25
C LEU A 239 17.41 -4.79 -10.18
N TRP A 240 17.02 -6.05 -10.36
CA TRP A 240 17.31 -7.11 -9.39
C TRP A 240 18.78 -7.51 -9.32
N SER A 241 19.61 -7.06 -10.27
CA SER A 241 21.05 -7.23 -10.22
C SER A 241 21.80 -6.11 -9.49
N LYS A 242 21.09 -5.05 -9.04
CA LYS A 242 21.68 -3.86 -8.42
C LYS A 242 21.66 -3.95 -6.90
N GLU A 243 22.68 -3.45 -6.26
CA GLU A 243 22.73 -3.27 -4.80
C GLU A 243 21.95 -2.02 -4.33
N LYS A 244 21.78 -1.04 -5.25
CA LYS A 244 21.11 0.23 -4.96
C LYS A 244 20.40 0.76 -6.20
N LEU A 245 19.14 1.14 -6.03
CA LEU A 245 18.38 1.85 -7.06
C LEU A 245 18.64 3.36 -6.99
N SER A 246 18.62 4.03 -8.13
CA SER A 246 18.47 5.49 -8.19
C SER A 246 17.02 5.88 -7.87
N ASN A 247 16.79 7.17 -7.58
CA ASN A 247 15.43 7.65 -7.37
C ASN A 247 14.55 7.44 -8.62
N ASP A 248 15.09 7.72 -9.81
CA ASP A 248 14.35 7.57 -11.07
C ASP A 248 13.98 6.10 -11.33
N GLU A 249 14.87 5.15 -11.04
CA GLU A 249 14.57 3.72 -11.11
C GLU A 249 13.51 3.31 -10.09
N GLY A 250 13.56 3.87 -8.87
CA GLY A 250 12.54 3.65 -7.84
C GLY A 250 11.15 4.13 -8.28
N HIS A 251 11.07 5.30 -8.92
CA HIS A 251 9.83 5.83 -9.48
C HIS A 251 9.37 5.02 -10.70
N ALA A 252 10.29 4.60 -11.56
CA ALA A 252 9.95 3.79 -12.73
C ALA A 252 9.39 2.42 -12.34
N ILE A 253 9.99 1.70 -11.38
CA ILE A 253 9.43 0.43 -10.91
C ILE A 253 8.09 0.62 -10.20
N MET A 254 7.89 1.73 -9.50
CA MET A 254 6.59 2.07 -8.91
C MET A 254 5.51 2.17 -9.99
N ASN A 255 5.73 2.96 -11.05
CA ASN A 255 4.77 3.09 -12.14
C ASN A 255 4.53 1.77 -12.91
N VAL A 256 5.55 0.93 -13.06
CA VAL A 256 5.41 -0.41 -13.64
C VAL A 256 4.57 -1.32 -12.73
N CYS A 257 4.79 -1.28 -11.43
CA CYS A 257 3.97 -2.00 -10.44
C CYS A 257 2.51 -1.53 -10.47
N MET A 258 2.28 -0.22 -10.55
CA MET A 258 0.92 0.32 -10.65
C MET A 258 0.24 -0.10 -11.97
N ALA A 259 0.99 -0.20 -13.07
CA ALA A 259 0.44 -0.74 -14.32
C ALA A 259 0.00 -2.21 -14.18
N ALA A 260 0.81 -3.03 -13.53
CA ALA A 260 0.46 -4.42 -13.22
C ALA A 260 -0.73 -4.52 -12.23
N THR A 261 -0.89 -3.54 -11.35
CA THR A 261 -1.99 -3.48 -10.39
C THR A 261 -3.30 -3.02 -11.05
N TYR A 262 -3.25 -1.94 -11.86
CA TYR A 262 -4.45 -1.22 -12.30
C TYR A 262 -4.88 -1.52 -13.73
N ASP A 263 -3.99 -2.07 -14.56
CA ASP A 263 -4.30 -2.48 -15.94
C ASP A 263 -3.73 -3.86 -16.30
N PRO A 264 -4.04 -4.92 -15.50
CA PRO A 264 -3.62 -6.26 -15.85
C PRO A 264 -4.27 -6.72 -17.17
N ASP A 265 -3.47 -7.34 -18.03
CA ASP A 265 -3.93 -7.95 -19.28
C ASP A 265 -3.18 -9.27 -19.50
N PRO A 266 -3.82 -10.44 -19.27
CA PRO A 266 -3.19 -11.74 -19.44
C PRO A 266 -2.64 -12.02 -20.83
N ARG A 267 -3.05 -11.23 -21.84
CA ARG A 267 -2.55 -11.36 -23.22
C ARG A 267 -1.26 -10.58 -23.45
N ALA A 268 -0.86 -9.73 -22.48
CA ALA A 268 0.41 -9.01 -22.57
C ALA A 268 1.56 -9.93 -22.09
N PRO A 269 2.79 -9.76 -22.64
CA PRO A 269 3.92 -10.62 -22.28
C PRO A 269 4.25 -10.67 -20.78
N LEU A 270 4.02 -9.56 -20.05
CA LEU A 270 4.23 -9.46 -18.60
C LEU A 270 2.92 -9.49 -17.80
N GLY A 271 1.78 -9.82 -18.45
CA GLY A 271 0.48 -9.86 -17.80
C GLY A 271 -0.17 -8.49 -17.56
N PHE A 272 0.42 -7.39 -18.02
CA PHE A 272 -0.12 -6.04 -17.88
C PHE A 272 0.28 -5.11 -19.03
N ARG A 273 -0.28 -3.91 -19.06
CA ARG A 273 0.03 -2.89 -20.06
C ARG A 273 0.29 -1.54 -19.42
N LEU A 274 1.18 -0.77 -20.07
CA LEU A 274 1.45 0.60 -19.66
C LEU A 274 0.41 1.57 -20.23
N PRO A 275 0.05 2.64 -19.51
CA PRO A 275 -0.93 3.63 -19.96
C PRO A 275 -0.34 4.69 -20.90
N TYR A 276 0.94 4.59 -21.25
CA TYR A 276 1.64 5.51 -22.15
C TYR A 276 2.35 4.76 -23.26
N ASN A 277 2.42 5.39 -24.42
CA ASN A 277 3.23 4.91 -25.51
C ASN A 277 4.71 5.18 -25.22
N MET A 278 5.51 4.13 -25.18
CA MET A 278 6.93 4.22 -24.79
C MET A 278 7.85 4.90 -25.83
N GLU A 279 7.35 5.17 -27.04
CA GLU A 279 8.12 5.87 -28.09
C GLU A 279 7.75 7.35 -28.19
N THR A 280 6.45 7.67 -28.10
CA THR A 280 5.96 9.03 -28.29
C THR A 280 5.67 9.77 -26.97
N GLY A 281 5.54 9.06 -25.87
CA GLY A 281 5.09 9.61 -24.60
C GLY A 281 3.58 9.95 -24.59
N GLU A 282 2.84 9.58 -25.64
CA GLU A 282 1.41 9.84 -25.70
C GLU A 282 0.64 8.96 -24.74
N ARG A 283 -0.29 9.56 -23.98
CA ARG A 283 -1.14 8.80 -23.06
C ARG A 283 -2.18 7.98 -23.86
N ILE A 284 -2.29 6.71 -23.52
CA ILE A 284 -3.29 5.79 -24.06
C ILE A 284 -4.53 5.86 -23.18
N ASP A 285 -5.46 6.73 -23.49
CA ASP A 285 -6.63 7.04 -22.66
C ASP A 285 -7.46 5.80 -22.28
N ALA A 286 -7.54 4.80 -23.16
CA ALA A 286 -8.23 3.54 -22.84
C ALA A 286 -7.57 2.80 -21.68
N ARG A 287 -6.23 2.84 -21.58
CA ARG A 287 -5.44 2.26 -20.50
C ARG A 287 -5.53 3.10 -19.25
N TRP A 288 -5.37 4.41 -19.38
CA TRP A 288 -5.50 5.34 -18.26
C TRP A 288 -6.87 5.25 -17.57
N ARG A 289 -7.95 5.08 -18.35
CA ARG A 289 -9.28 4.84 -17.76
C ARG A 289 -9.37 3.58 -16.89
N ASN A 290 -8.53 2.56 -17.11
CA ASN A 290 -8.46 1.41 -16.21
C ASN A 290 -7.85 1.80 -14.86
N TRP A 291 -6.80 2.61 -14.85
CA TRP A 291 -6.21 3.16 -13.63
C TRP A 291 -7.22 3.98 -12.84
N LEU A 292 -7.96 4.87 -13.50
CA LEU A 292 -8.96 5.73 -12.85
C LEU A 292 -10.09 4.95 -12.15
N LYS A 293 -10.32 3.69 -12.51
CA LYS A 293 -11.25 2.80 -11.77
C LYS A 293 -10.75 2.42 -10.38
N HIS A 294 -9.51 2.77 -10.07
CA HIS A 294 -8.86 2.50 -8.78
C HIS A 294 -8.56 3.77 -8.00
N ASP A 295 -8.76 4.95 -8.59
CA ASP A 295 -8.49 6.23 -7.93
C ASP A 295 -9.52 6.52 -6.82
N PRO A 296 -9.08 6.63 -5.55
CA PRO A 296 -9.98 6.83 -4.41
C PRO A 296 -10.90 8.05 -4.58
N VAL A 297 -10.39 9.16 -5.13
CA VAL A 297 -11.20 10.38 -5.29
C VAL A 297 -12.38 10.20 -6.24
N LEU A 298 -12.28 9.27 -7.20
CA LEU A 298 -13.36 8.95 -8.12
C LEU A 298 -14.31 7.86 -7.59
N LEU A 299 -13.88 7.15 -6.55
CA LEU A 299 -14.62 6.00 -6.00
C LEU A 299 -15.52 6.35 -4.82
N VAL A 300 -15.34 7.49 -4.16
CA VAL A 300 -16.10 7.87 -2.94
C VAL A 300 -17.60 7.70 -3.14
N GLY A 301 -18.17 8.29 -4.19
CA GLY A 301 -19.62 8.23 -4.45
C GLY A 301 -20.13 6.79 -4.60
N LYS A 302 -19.39 5.95 -5.33
CA LYS A 302 -19.73 4.55 -5.54
C LYS A 302 -19.76 3.74 -4.25
N TYR A 303 -18.85 4.06 -3.30
CA TYR A 303 -18.69 3.32 -2.05
C TYR A 303 -19.15 4.10 -0.81
N ALA A 304 -19.92 5.18 -0.99
CA ALA A 304 -20.39 6.02 0.11
C ALA A 304 -21.15 5.23 1.19
N ALA A 305 -22.01 4.30 0.79
CA ALA A 305 -22.76 3.45 1.72
C ALA A 305 -21.81 2.56 2.57
N ALA A 306 -20.77 2.01 1.96
CA ALA A 306 -19.77 1.19 2.66
C ALA A 306 -18.95 2.03 3.65
N LEU A 307 -18.45 3.20 3.22
CA LEU A 307 -17.68 4.12 4.05
C LEU A 307 -18.46 4.63 5.26
N LYS A 308 -19.78 4.90 5.10
CA LYS A 308 -20.68 5.31 6.21
C LYS A 308 -20.82 4.24 7.30
N THR A 309 -20.46 2.98 7.03
CA THR A 309 -20.52 1.91 8.03
C THR A 309 -19.28 1.86 8.93
N LEU A 310 -18.24 2.61 8.60
CA LEU A 310 -17.03 2.68 9.41
C LEU A 310 -17.25 3.58 10.63
N LYS A 311 -16.72 3.18 11.77
CA LYS A 311 -16.78 3.93 13.03
C LYS A 311 -15.79 5.11 13.06
N ALA A 312 -14.69 5.01 12.30
CA ALA A 312 -13.73 6.09 12.12
C ALA A 312 -13.03 5.98 10.76
N ILE A 313 -12.86 7.12 10.13
CA ILE A 313 -12.01 7.34 8.96
C ILE A 313 -11.09 8.49 9.30
N TYR A 314 -9.79 8.25 9.28
CA TYR A 314 -8.77 9.28 9.46
C TYR A 314 -7.96 9.40 8.17
N VAL A 315 -7.73 10.61 7.71
CA VAL A 315 -6.91 10.93 6.53
C VAL A 315 -5.98 12.06 6.91
N ASP A 316 -4.69 11.94 6.61
CA ASP A 316 -3.77 13.07 6.71
C ASP A 316 -2.71 13.05 5.61
N CYS A 317 -2.11 14.22 5.35
CA CYS A 317 -1.00 14.35 4.42
C CYS A 317 -0.15 15.56 4.78
N GLY A 318 1.16 15.44 4.62
CA GLY A 318 2.06 16.60 4.68
C GLY A 318 1.84 17.50 3.46
N TRP A 319 1.68 18.82 3.66
CA TRP A 319 1.38 19.74 2.55
C TRP A 319 2.58 19.97 1.60
N ARG A 320 3.77 19.50 2.00
CA ARG A 320 5.00 19.49 1.17
C ARG A 320 5.31 18.12 0.58
N ASP A 321 4.31 17.25 0.49
CA ASP A 321 4.44 15.91 -0.08
C ASP A 321 4.97 15.98 -1.52
N GLN A 322 6.13 15.37 -1.76
CA GLN A 322 6.82 15.41 -3.06
C GLN A 322 6.17 14.56 -4.15
N TYR A 323 5.25 13.66 -3.78
CA TYR A 323 4.41 12.92 -4.71
C TYR A 323 3.09 13.63 -5.02
N HIS A 324 2.90 14.86 -4.48
CA HIS A 324 1.70 15.68 -4.67
C HIS A 324 0.41 15.07 -4.12
N ILE A 325 0.51 14.10 -3.22
CA ILE A 325 -0.62 13.37 -2.63
C ILE A 325 -1.54 14.32 -1.84
N HIS A 326 -1.01 15.39 -1.26
CA HIS A 326 -1.82 16.37 -0.52
C HIS A 326 -2.97 16.97 -1.36
N TYR A 327 -2.81 17.13 -2.68
CA TYR A 327 -3.91 17.56 -3.55
C TYR A 327 -5.01 16.50 -3.62
N GLY A 328 -4.62 15.23 -3.78
CA GLY A 328 -5.55 14.11 -3.75
C GLY A 328 -6.26 13.95 -2.40
N SER A 329 -5.53 14.12 -1.30
CA SER A 329 -6.10 14.06 0.07
C SER A 329 -7.14 15.15 0.32
N ARG A 330 -6.90 16.38 -0.18
CA ARG A 330 -7.88 17.50 -0.13
C ARG A 330 -9.15 17.13 -0.90
N ILE A 331 -8.99 16.63 -2.14
CA ILE A 331 -10.13 16.22 -2.98
C ILE A 331 -10.88 15.06 -2.32
N LEU A 332 -10.15 14.07 -1.79
CA LEU A 332 -10.73 12.93 -1.10
C LEU A 332 -11.59 13.39 0.10
N SER A 333 -11.03 14.25 0.96
CA SER A 333 -11.75 14.82 2.10
C SER A 333 -13.00 15.61 1.67
N GLN A 334 -12.88 16.45 0.63
CA GLN A 334 -14.01 17.16 0.07
C GLN A 334 -15.11 16.19 -0.42
N ARG A 335 -14.75 15.14 -1.16
CA ARG A 335 -15.69 14.13 -1.66
C ARG A 335 -16.35 13.36 -0.52
N LEU A 336 -15.60 13.01 0.53
CA LEU A 336 -16.16 12.36 1.72
C LEU A 336 -17.22 13.28 2.36
N ALA A 337 -16.92 14.57 2.52
CA ALA A 337 -17.87 15.56 3.07
C ALA A 337 -19.11 15.74 2.18
N GLU A 338 -18.95 15.88 0.86
CA GLU A 338 -20.04 15.99 -0.12
C GLU A 338 -21.04 14.82 -0.03
N HIS A 339 -20.54 13.62 0.29
CA HIS A 339 -21.36 12.42 0.47
C HIS A 339 -21.84 12.21 1.90
N GLY A 340 -21.58 13.14 2.82
CA GLY A 340 -21.98 13.05 4.22
C GLY A 340 -21.33 11.89 4.95
N ILE A 341 -20.06 11.63 4.67
CA ILE A 341 -19.24 10.60 5.31
C ILE A 341 -18.39 11.25 6.40
N ALA A 342 -18.65 10.88 7.65
CA ALA A 342 -17.90 11.38 8.79
C ALA A 342 -16.44 10.93 8.73
N HIS A 343 -15.52 11.87 8.79
CA HIS A 343 -14.08 11.59 8.77
C HIS A 343 -13.31 12.70 9.49
N THR A 344 -12.06 12.41 9.86
CA THR A 344 -11.09 13.40 10.31
C THR A 344 -10.09 13.60 9.20
N TYR A 345 -9.82 14.86 8.82
CA TYR A 345 -8.79 15.23 7.88
C TYR A 345 -7.83 16.24 8.49
N GLU A 346 -6.52 16.00 8.36
CA GLU A 346 -5.49 16.90 8.83
C GLU A 346 -4.38 17.10 7.78
N GLU A 347 -3.90 18.35 7.65
CA GLU A 347 -2.64 18.64 6.96
C GLU A 347 -1.59 19.06 7.98
N PHE A 348 -0.34 18.74 7.70
CA PHE A 348 0.77 19.11 8.58
C PHE A 348 1.98 19.61 7.79
N ASP A 349 2.86 20.37 8.45
CA ASP A 349 4.03 20.97 7.81
C ASP A 349 5.18 19.97 7.71
N ASP A 350 5.06 19.04 6.77
CA ASP A 350 6.11 18.08 6.43
C ASP A 350 5.93 17.55 5.00
N ASN A 351 6.86 16.67 4.57
CA ASN A 351 6.86 15.99 3.28
C ASN A 351 6.32 14.55 3.42
N HIS A 352 6.63 13.67 2.45
CA HIS A 352 6.19 12.27 2.45
C HIS A 352 7.04 11.36 3.36
N SER A 353 8.29 11.75 3.65
CA SER A 353 9.28 10.86 4.26
C SER A 353 9.25 10.96 5.79
N ASP A 354 9.47 9.82 6.48
CA ASP A 354 9.65 9.75 7.93
C ASP A 354 8.52 10.34 8.78
N VAL A 355 7.30 10.39 8.25
CA VAL A 355 6.11 10.96 8.91
C VAL A 355 5.37 9.97 9.81
N ASP A 356 5.97 8.85 10.18
CA ASP A 356 5.37 7.83 11.04
C ASP A 356 4.92 8.38 12.41
N TYR A 357 5.47 9.53 12.83
CA TYR A 357 5.02 10.22 14.06
C TYR A 357 3.54 10.61 14.00
N ARG A 358 2.95 10.71 12.81
CA ARG A 358 1.52 10.98 12.62
C ARG A 358 0.61 9.86 13.15
N MET A 359 1.14 8.66 13.27
CA MET A 359 0.45 7.55 13.94
C MET A 359 0.15 7.84 15.42
N ASP A 360 0.84 8.81 16.05
CA ASP A 360 0.52 9.28 17.41
C ASP A 360 -0.87 9.93 17.49
N VAL A 361 -1.39 10.42 16.37
CA VAL A 361 -2.75 10.98 16.24
C VAL A 361 -3.75 9.90 15.85
N SER A 362 -3.47 9.15 14.79
CA SER A 362 -4.43 8.20 14.21
C SER A 362 -4.67 6.97 15.08
N LEU A 363 -3.63 6.36 15.66
CA LEU A 363 -3.79 5.14 16.47
C LEU A 363 -4.71 5.31 17.68
N PRO A 364 -4.65 6.41 18.47
CA PRO A 364 -5.64 6.69 19.51
C PRO A 364 -7.09 6.81 18.99
N ILE A 365 -7.29 7.42 17.80
CA ILE A 365 -8.61 7.53 17.18
C ILE A 365 -9.14 6.16 16.81
N LEU A 366 -8.34 5.33 16.11
CA LEU A 366 -8.73 3.99 15.72
C LEU A 366 -9.03 3.12 16.94
N CYS A 367 -8.14 3.09 17.94
CA CYS A 367 -8.35 2.29 19.15
C CYS A 367 -9.60 2.70 19.91
N ARG A 368 -9.94 4.00 19.95
CA ARG A 368 -11.16 4.48 20.57
C ARG A 368 -12.41 3.99 19.84
N ALA A 369 -12.40 4.03 18.51
CA ALA A 369 -13.50 3.57 17.67
C ALA A 369 -13.71 2.04 17.76
N LEU A 370 -12.64 1.28 18.00
CA LEU A 370 -12.65 -0.19 18.00
C LEU A 370 -12.84 -0.81 19.40
N LYS A 371 -13.03 0.00 20.43
CA LYS A 371 -13.30 -0.51 21.77
C LYS A 371 -14.53 -1.42 21.80
N PRO A 372 -14.56 -2.44 22.72
CA PRO A 372 -15.76 -3.20 23.03
C PRO A 372 -16.90 -2.31 23.50
#